data_ce6186301042eb861c583ae5c85590ea
#
_entry.id   ce6186301042eb861c583ae5c85590ea
#
_cell.length_a   1.000
_cell.length_b   1.000
_cell.length_c   1.000
_cell.angle_alpha   90.00
_cell.angle_beta   90.00
_cell.angle_gamma   90.00
#
_symmetry.space_group_name_H-M   'P 1'
#
loop_
_entity.id
_entity.type
_entity.pdbx_description
1 polymer ?
#
loop_
_entity_poly.entity_id
_entity_poly.type
_entity_poly.pdbx_seq_one_letter_code
_entity_poly.pdbx_strand_id
1 'polypeptide(L)'
;MIDFQQLFSESNAIIDVRTPAEFYQGHIPGAVNMPLFTNEERHLVGICYKQKGKDEAVKLGLGMVGPKLKGFVETAEKLAPNKTLSVYCWRGGMRSGSVAWLLRTAGYNVNQLNGGYKAWRKVVLEQM
;
A
#
# COMPACT_ATOMS: atom_id res chain seq x y z
N MET A 1 -1.67 13.15 3.79
CA MET A 1 -1.45 12.58 2.44
C MET A 1 -0.67 13.54 1.57
N ILE A 2 0.08 13.01 0.60
CA ILE A 2 0.85 13.81 -0.34
C ILE A 2 0.34 13.61 -1.76
N ASP A 3 0.66 14.55 -2.65
CA ASP A 3 0.37 14.43 -4.08
C ASP A 3 1.59 13.90 -4.86
N PHE A 4 1.48 13.81 -6.19
CA PHE A 4 2.55 13.24 -7.03
C PHE A 4 3.82 14.09 -7.04
N GLN A 5 3.68 15.40 -7.01
CA GLN A 5 4.84 16.28 -7.03
C GLN A 5 5.67 16.09 -5.78
N GLN A 6 5.00 16.01 -4.62
CA GLN A 6 5.67 15.74 -3.36
C GLN A 6 6.32 14.35 -3.36
N LEU A 7 5.64 13.35 -3.94
CA LEU A 7 6.15 11.99 -4.03
C LEU A 7 7.50 11.92 -4.75
N PHE A 8 7.62 12.62 -5.89
CA PHE A 8 8.83 12.57 -6.72
C PHE A 8 9.88 13.61 -6.36
N SER A 9 9.52 14.64 -5.61
CA SER A 9 10.48 15.66 -5.18
C SER A 9 11.36 15.19 -4.02
N GLU A 10 10.94 14.14 -3.31
CA GLU A 10 11.67 13.58 -2.19
C GLU A 10 12.32 12.27 -2.61
N SER A 11 13.62 12.10 -2.29
CA SER A 11 14.38 10.87 -2.61
C SER A 11 14.08 9.78 -1.60
N ASN A 12 12.80 9.46 -1.42
CA ASN A 12 12.36 8.46 -0.46
C ASN A 12 11.86 7.21 -1.15
N ALA A 13 11.89 6.10 -0.43
CA ALA A 13 11.32 4.84 -0.92
C ALA A 13 9.82 4.99 -1.14
N ILE A 14 9.34 4.38 -2.23
CA ILE A 14 7.92 4.33 -2.58
C ILE A 14 7.49 2.88 -2.50
N ILE A 15 6.50 2.60 -1.67
CA ILE A 15 6.03 1.23 -1.45
C ILE A 15 4.60 1.09 -1.97
N ASP A 16 4.43 0.14 -2.89
CA ASP A 16 3.14 -0.28 -3.41
C ASP A 16 2.64 -1.47 -2.58
N VAL A 17 1.54 -1.28 -1.85
CA VAL A 17 1.00 -2.33 -0.97
C VAL A 17 -0.14 -3.12 -1.59
N ARG A 18 -0.37 -2.93 -2.90
CA ARG A 18 -1.36 -3.72 -3.64
C ARG A 18 -0.85 -5.14 -3.87
N THR A 19 -1.73 -5.99 -4.40
CA THR A 19 -1.34 -7.37 -4.73
C THR A 19 -0.26 -7.40 -5.81
N PRO A 20 0.51 -8.50 -5.90
CA PRO A 20 1.48 -8.66 -6.98
C PRO A 20 0.86 -8.53 -8.37
N ALA A 21 -0.34 -9.06 -8.60
CA ALA A 21 -1.01 -8.95 -9.89
C ALA A 21 -1.30 -7.49 -10.26
N GLU A 22 -1.81 -6.70 -9.31
CA GLU A 22 -2.04 -5.27 -9.54
C GLU A 22 -0.73 -4.55 -9.88
N PHE A 23 0.33 -4.85 -9.15
CA PHE A 23 1.65 -4.25 -9.37
C PHE A 23 2.19 -4.57 -10.76
N TYR A 24 2.05 -5.82 -11.20
CA TYR A 24 2.51 -6.25 -12.52
C TYR A 24 1.78 -5.55 -13.65
N GLN A 25 0.49 -5.26 -13.49
CA GLN A 25 -0.31 -4.57 -14.50
C GLN A 25 0.13 -3.11 -14.70
N GLY A 26 0.73 -2.54 -13.69
CA GLY A 26 1.24 -1.17 -13.74
C GLY A 26 1.44 -0.63 -12.34
N HIS A 27 2.49 0.15 -12.15
CA HIS A 27 2.83 0.76 -10.86
C HIS A 27 3.58 2.07 -11.07
N ILE A 28 3.70 2.84 -10.02
CA ILE A 28 4.44 4.10 -10.07
C ILE A 28 5.94 3.79 -10.27
N PRO A 29 6.62 4.48 -11.20
CA PRO A 29 8.04 4.25 -11.44
C PRO A 29 8.87 4.36 -10.15
N GLY A 30 9.73 3.37 -9.93
CA GLY A 30 10.57 3.31 -8.73
C GLY A 30 9.91 2.67 -7.52
N ALA A 31 8.62 2.34 -7.59
CA ALA A 31 7.93 1.70 -6.48
C ALA A 31 8.38 0.24 -6.31
N VAL A 32 8.45 -0.19 -5.06
CA VAL A 32 8.70 -1.58 -4.68
C VAL A 32 7.40 -2.17 -4.15
N ASN A 33 7.09 -3.38 -4.58
CA ASN A 33 5.88 -4.06 -4.13
C ASN A 33 6.11 -4.75 -2.78
N MET A 34 5.35 -4.32 -1.77
CA MET A 34 5.28 -4.99 -0.48
C MET A 34 3.80 -5.26 -0.22
N PRO A 35 3.26 -6.33 -0.79
CA PRO A 35 1.81 -6.56 -0.78
C PRO A 35 1.28 -6.84 0.62
N LEU A 36 0.22 -6.14 0.98
CA LEU A 36 -0.52 -6.44 2.22
C LEU A 36 -1.18 -7.81 2.11
N PHE A 37 -1.72 -8.12 0.93
CA PHE A 37 -2.36 -9.41 0.61
C PHE A 37 -1.72 -10.03 -0.62
N THR A 38 -1.62 -11.36 -0.62
CA THR A 38 -1.37 -12.11 -1.85
C THR A 38 -2.60 -11.97 -2.78
N ASN A 39 -2.44 -12.36 -4.04
CA ASN A 39 -3.57 -12.36 -5.00
C ASN A 39 -4.73 -13.20 -4.47
N GLU A 40 -4.44 -14.38 -3.94
CA GLU A 40 -5.44 -15.29 -3.40
C GLU A 40 -6.12 -14.71 -2.17
N GLU A 41 -5.34 -14.18 -1.23
CA GLU A 41 -5.88 -13.55 -0.02
C GLU A 41 -6.82 -12.41 -0.36
N ARG A 42 -6.43 -11.56 -1.30
CA ARG A 42 -7.26 -10.43 -1.73
C ARG A 42 -8.58 -10.90 -2.33
N HIS A 43 -8.52 -11.99 -3.10
CA HIS A 43 -9.71 -12.61 -3.68
C HIS A 43 -10.65 -13.11 -2.58
N LEU A 44 -10.12 -13.82 -1.58
CA LEU A 44 -10.91 -14.35 -0.47
C LEU A 44 -11.53 -13.24 0.38
N VAL A 45 -10.78 -12.17 0.65
CA VAL A 45 -11.32 -11.02 1.38
C VAL A 45 -12.45 -10.37 0.59
N GLY A 46 -12.30 -10.25 -0.73
CA GLY A 46 -13.34 -9.71 -1.60
C GLY A 46 -14.63 -10.52 -1.58
N ILE A 47 -14.52 -11.85 -1.62
CA ILE A 47 -15.67 -12.74 -1.51
C ILE A 47 -16.34 -12.58 -0.14
N CYS A 48 -15.56 -12.56 0.92
CA CYS A 48 -16.07 -12.40 2.27
C CYS A 48 -16.83 -11.07 2.42
N TYR A 49 -16.30 -10.01 1.85
CA TYR A 49 -16.95 -8.70 1.85
C TYR A 49 -18.34 -8.77 1.21
N LYS A 50 -18.45 -9.40 0.05
CA LYS A 50 -19.71 -9.52 -0.68
C LYS A 50 -20.73 -10.40 0.03
N GLN A 51 -20.28 -11.51 0.62
CA GLN A 51 -21.16 -12.51 1.21
C GLN A 51 -21.51 -12.22 2.67
N LYS A 52 -20.58 -11.65 3.44
CA LYS A 52 -20.73 -11.50 4.89
C LYS A 52 -20.62 -10.04 5.36
N GLY A 53 -20.22 -9.13 4.49
CA GLY A 53 -20.13 -7.72 4.80
C GLY A 53 -18.76 -7.27 5.28
N LYS A 54 -18.66 -5.97 5.55
CA LYS A 54 -17.40 -5.29 5.87
C LYS A 54 -16.74 -5.83 7.13
N ASP A 55 -17.51 -6.00 8.21
CA ASP A 55 -16.92 -6.39 9.50
C ASP A 55 -16.24 -7.76 9.45
N GLU A 56 -16.87 -8.72 8.80
CA GLU A 56 -16.30 -10.04 8.65
C GLU A 56 -15.08 -10.02 7.72
N ALA A 57 -15.13 -9.24 6.66
CA ALA A 57 -14.00 -9.08 5.75
C ALA A 57 -12.79 -8.45 6.46
N VAL A 58 -13.02 -7.47 7.32
CA VAL A 58 -11.95 -6.86 8.13
C VAL A 58 -11.31 -7.88 9.06
N LYS A 59 -12.13 -8.67 9.75
CA LYS A 59 -11.60 -9.72 10.64
C LYS A 59 -10.76 -10.75 9.88
N LEU A 60 -11.26 -11.20 8.74
CA LEU A 60 -10.53 -12.14 7.89
C LEU A 60 -9.18 -11.55 7.46
N GLY A 61 -9.20 -10.30 6.99
CA GLY A 61 -8.00 -9.60 6.58
C GLY A 61 -6.99 -9.45 7.72
N LEU A 62 -7.45 -9.11 8.92
CA LEU A 62 -6.58 -8.99 10.09
C LEU A 62 -5.90 -10.32 10.42
N GLY A 63 -6.62 -11.42 10.30
CA GLY A 63 -6.05 -12.75 10.52
C GLY A 63 -4.95 -13.09 9.52
N MET A 64 -5.09 -12.64 8.28
CA MET A 64 -4.09 -12.84 7.23
C MET A 64 -2.88 -11.93 7.42
N VAL A 65 -3.09 -10.68 7.81
CA VAL A 65 -2.05 -9.66 7.90
C VAL A 65 -1.25 -9.76 9.20
N GLY A 66 -1.91 -10.13 10.30
CA GLY A 66 -1.26 -10.18 11.62
C GLY A 66 0.11 -10.84 11.63
N PRO A 67 0.23 -12.06 11.10
CA PRO A 67 1.53 -12.77 11.07
C PRO A 67 2.61 -12.10 10.24
N LYS A 68 2.24 -11.15 9.37
CA LYS A 68 3.16 -10.47 8.44
C LYS A 68 3.73 -9.16 8.99
N LEU A 69 3.21 -8.65 10.10
CA LEU A 69 3.52 -7.28 10.56
C LEU A 69 5.01 -7.07 10.79
N LYS A 70 5.66 -7.99 11.47
CA LYS A 70 7.11 -7.91 11.71
C LYS A 70 7.89 -7.88 10.39
N GLY A 71 7.50 -8.72 9.44
CA GLY A 71 8.14 -8.78 8.13
C GLY A 71 8.02 -7.47 7.34
N PHE A 72 6.89 -6.80 7.45
CA PHE A 72 6.71 -5.50 6.81
C PHE A 72 7.68 -4.45 7.39
N VAL A 73 7.85 -4.44 8.71
CA VAL A 73 8.79 -3.51 9.35
C VAL A 73 10.22 -3.84 8.93
N GLU A 74 10.59 -5.11 8.89
CA GLU A 74 11.93 -5.53 8.45
C GLU A 74 12.21 -5.13 7.00
N THR A 75 11.21 -5.26 6.12
CA THR A 75 11.31 -4.82 4.73
C THR A 75 11.50 -3.30 4.65
N ALA A 76 10.72 -2.55 5.43
CA ALA A 76 10.83 -1.10 5.47
C ALA A 76 12.21 -0.64 5.95
N GLU A 77 12.81 -1.34 6.91
CA GLU A 77 14.16 -1.04 7.38
C GLU A 77 15.17 -1.10 6.25
N LYS A 78 15.05 -2.08 5.37
CA LYS A 78 15.94 -2.24 4.22
C LYS A 78 15.70 -1.19 3.15
N LEU A 79 14.43 -0.86 2.88
CA LEU A 79 14.06 0.07 1.82
C LEU A 79 14.25 1.53 2.22
N ALA A 80 14.08 1.85 3.49
CA ALA A 80 14.12 3.22 3.99
C ALA A 80 15.01 3.34 5.22
N PRO A 81 16.34 3.29 5.06
CA PRO A 81 17.27 3.42 6.20
C PRO A 81 17.13 4.76 6.93
N ASN A 82 16.67 5.81 6.23
CA ASN A 82 16.42 7.13 6.81
C ASN A 82 15.07 7.24 7.52
N LYS A 83 14.32 6.15 7.58
CA LYS A 83 12.99 6.06 8.22
C LYS A 83 11.94 7.00 7.63
N THR A 84 12.07 7.35 6.36
CA THR A 84 11.08 8.15 5.63
C THR A 84 10.70 7.43 4.35
N LEU A 85 9.40 7.23 4.13
CA LEU A 85 8.91 6.53 2.95
C LEU A 85 7.50 6.95 2.61
N SER A 86 7.07 6.58 1.41
CA SER A 86 5.70 6.81 0.94
C SER A 86 5.05 5.47 0.62
N VAL A 87 3.75 5.37 0.87
CA VAL A 87 2.97 4.16 0.57
C VAL A 87 1.75 4.52 -0.25
N TYR A 88 1.32 3.60 -1.12
CA TYR A 88 0.08 3.77 -1.84
C TYR A 88 -0.60 2.42 -2.10
N CYS A 89 -1.92 2.48 -2.30
CA CYS A 89 -2.70 1.37 -2.82
C CYS A 89 -3.52 1.87 -4.02
N TRP A 90 -4.67 1.28 -4.30
CA TRP A 90 -5.44 1.70 -5.47
C TRP A 90 -6.01 3.11 -5.34
N ARG A 91 -6.64 3.43 -4.17
CA ARG A 91 -7.33 4.72 -3.95
C ARG A 91 -6.86 5.50 -2.71
N GLY A 92 -5.81 5.06 -2.03
CA GLY A 92 -5.41 5.68 -0.77
C GLY A 92 -6.33 5.29 0.39
N GLY A 93 -6.92 4.09 0.33
CA GLY A 93 -7.86 3.59 1.34
C GLY A 93 -7.23 2.73 2.42
N MET A 94 -7.96 1.68 2.83
CA MET A 94 -7.60 0.88 4.00
C MET A 94 -6.26 0.15 3.88
N ARG A 95 -5.92 -0.36 2.70
CA ARG A 95 -4.68 -1.13 2.56
C ARG A 95 -3.45 -0.26 2.85
N SER A 96 -3.32 0.87 2.19
CA SER A 96 -2.20 1.77 2.44
C SER A 96 -2.29 2.46 3.80
N GLY A 97 -3.51 2.74 4.27
CA GLY A 97 -3.73 3.31 5.60
C GLY A 97 -3.27 2.38 6.71
N SER A 98 -3.51 1.08 6.57
CA SER A 98 -3.09 0.09 7.56
C SER A 98 -1.57 -0.03 7.64
N VAL A 99 -0.90 -0.07 6.49
CA VAL A 99 0.57 -0.13 6.44
C VAL A 99 1.18 1.18 6.97
N ALA A 100 0.60 2.32 6.61
CA ALA A 100 1.05 3.61 7.13
C ALA A 100 0.96 3.66 8.66
N TRP A 101 -0.17 3.21 9.22
CA TRP A 101 -0.35 3.13 10.67
C TRP A 101 0.71 2.25 11.32
N LEU A 102 0.93 1.06 10.78
CA LEU A 102 1.93 0.13 11.30
C LEU A 102 3.32 0.75 11.33
N LEU A 103 3.74 1.30 10.20
CA LEU A 103 5.10 1.85 10.08
C LEU A 103 5.28 3.11 10.91
N ARG A 104 4.25 3.96 11.02
CA ARG A 104 4.30 5.10 11.93
C ARG A 104 4.43 4.65 13.38
N THR A 105 3.72 3.60 13.76
CA THR A 105 3.82 3.01 15.09
C THR A 105 5.23 2.49 15.35
N ALA A 106 5.88 1.97 14.30
CA ALA A 106 7.27 1.49 14.39
C ALA A 106 8.31 2.61 14.30
N GLY A 107 7.90 3.88 14.26
CA GLY A 107 8.81 5.02 14.30
C GLY A 107 9.17 5.61 12.94
N TYR A 108 8.45 5.24 11.87
CA TYR A 108 8.70 5.75 10.52
C TYR A 108 7.90 7.01 10.25
N ASN A 109 8.48 7.91 9.45
CA ASN A 109 7.77 9.03 8.86
C ASN A 109 7.17 8.55 7.53
N VAL A 110 5.86 8.36 7.49
CA VAL A 110 5.17 7.74 6.37
C VAL A 110 4.23 8.73 5.71
N ASN A 111 4.38 8.89 4.41
CA ASN A 111 3.46 9.67 3.57
C ASN A 111 2.56 8.70 2.81
N GLN A 112 1.25 8.94 2.86
CA GLN A 112 0.28 8.17 2.10
C GLN A 112 -0.11 8.97 0.87
N LEU A 113 0.01 8.37 -0.33
CA LEU A 113 -0.29 9.06 -1.57
C LEU A 113 -1.79 9.35 -1.71
N ASN A 114 -2.12 10.61 -1.90
CA ASN A 114 -3.51 11.05 -2.08
C ASN A 114 -4.10 10.47 -3.36
N GLY A 115 -5.20 9.72 -3.24
CA GLY A 115 -5.88 9.09 -4.37
C GLY A 115 -5.23 7.83 -4.90
N GLY A 116 -4.06 7.44 -4.41
CA GLY A 116 -3.38 6.20 -4.75
C GLY A 116 -3.01 6.07 -6.23
N TYR A 117 -2.83 4.83 -6.68
CA TYR A 117 -2.45 4.54 -8.06
C TYR A 117 -3.50 4.99 -9.07
N LYS A 118 -4.78 4.93 -8.71
CA LYS A 118 -5.86 5.39 -9.60
C LYS A 118 -5.66 6.84 -9.99
N ALA A 119 -5.33 7.71 -9.03
CA ALA A 119 -5.09 9.13 -9.30
C ALA A 119 -3.82 9.33 -10.15
N TRP A 120 -2.75 8.60 -9.85
CA TRP A 120 -1.52 8.60 -10.65
C TRP A 120 -1.80 8.23 -12.10
N ARG A 121 -2.50 7.11 -12.32
CA ARG A 121 -2.81 6.61 -13.65
C ARG A 121 -3.63 7.62 -14.45
N LYS A 122 -4.60 8.27 -13.82
CA LYS A 122 -5.42 9.29 -14.46
C LYS A 122 -4.57 10.45 -14.96
N VAL A 123 -3.67 10.98 -14.12
CA VAL A 123 -2.79 12.09 -14.50
C VAL A 123 -1.88 11.69 -15.67
N VAL A 124 -1.29 10.51 -15.62
CA VAL A 124 -0.40 10.03 -16.70
C VAL A 124 -1.17 9.89 -18.02
N LEU A 125 -2.37 9.33 -17.99
CA LEU A 125 -3.17 9.15 -19.19
C LEU A 125 -3.62 10.48 -19.78
N GLU A 126 -3.89 11.49 -18.95
CA GLU A 126 -4.27 12.83 -19.42
C GLU A 126 -3.11 13.57 -20.10
N GLN A 127 -1.87 13.21 -19.82
CA GLN A 127 -0.68 13.83 -20.42
C GLN A 127 -0.24 13.15 -21.71
N MET A 128 -0.88 12.06 -22.08
CA MET A 128 -0.61 11.35 -23.34
C MET A 128 -1.56 11.87 -24.47
#